data_3ce60d27f164dd4ee34548182ae6d0e7
#
_entry.id   3ce60d27f164dd4ee34548182ae6d0e7
#
_cell.length_a   1.000
_cell.length_b   1.000
_cell.length_c   1.000
_cell.angle_alpha   90.00
_cell.angle_beta   90.00
_cell.angle_gamma   90.00
#
_symmetry.space_group_name_H-M   'P 1'
#
loop_
_entity.id
_entity.type
_entity.pdbx_description
1 polymer ?
#
loop_
_entity_poly.entity_id
_entity_poly.type
_entity_poly.pdbx_seq_one_letter_code
_entity_poly.pdbx_strand_id
1 'polypeptide(L)'
;MNQEYFLQRIHGVIMPSTGCTEPVAIALNTATARANAQGEVRHLTITLDNYLYKNAMGVGIPGADERGVALCAAMGVTAGDATAKMRVLDHVSPEALSAAKKMVAEGRVTVKTRSDVHGLLVESVLETDSDTVRVLTLQSHTNIVRVDHAPFEAYVENEDGSAAGDPICDCKLSEMIAFAKEVPLAELRFLQDGIDMNMAVAQEGLKFGLGRAVDMLIRQGAIGDSPVSRAEKLCAAASYARMSGVSMPVMTATGSGNQGITLLLTIEGVAQAMGIDEETKLRAAALANLINIYVKTFTGTLSAVCACGVASGLGASVGVVYMLGGGEEQMLFAMQN
;
A
#
# COMPACT_ATOMS: atom_id res chain seq x y z
N MET A 1 2.93 -25.39 11.70
CA MET A 1 3.93 -24.29 11.78
C MET A 1 3.95 -23.78 13.23
N ASN A 2 5.07 -23.19 13.75
CA ASN A 2 5.09 -22.75 15.15
C ASN A 2 4.53 -21.31 15.28
N GLN A 3 4.11 -20.93 16.49
CA GLN A 3 3.57 -19.61 16.80
C GLN A 3 4.53 -18.47 16.46
N GLU A 4 5.82 -18.65 16.68
CA GLU A 4 6.87 -17.67 16.42
C GLU A 4 6.94 -17.29 14.95
N TYR A 5 6.82 -18.25 14.03
CA TYR A 5 6.78 -17.99 12.58
C TYR A 5 5.61 -17.07 12.22
N PHE A 6 4.39 -17.36 12.69
CA PHE A 6 3.23 -16.53 12.39
C PHE A 6 3.36 -15.11 12.96
N LEU A 7 3.87 -14.96 14.18
CA LEU A 7 4.16 -13.66 14.79
C LEU A 7 5.17 -12.88 13.95
N GLN A 8 6.29 -13.48 13.58
CA GLN A 8 7.30 -12.85 12.74
C GLN A 8 6.72 -12.41 11.38
N ARG A 9 5.86 -13.23 10.77
CA ARG A 9 5.20 -12.89 9.52
C ARG A 9 4.27 -11.68 9.66
N ILE A 10 3.44 -11.64 10.70
CA ILE A 10 2.53 -10.52 10.96
C ILE A 10 3.33 -9.24 11.21
N HIS A 11 4.30 -9.27 12.13
CA HIS A 11 5.14 -8.11 12.45
C HIS A 11 5.99 -7.62 11.26
N GLY A 12 6.42 -8.52 10.38
CA GLY A 12 7.24 -8.19 9.21
C GLY A 12 6.48 -7.44 8.12
N VAL A 13 5.14 -7.48 8.08
CA VAL A 13 4.34 -6.91 7.00
C VAL A 13 3.32 -5.86 7.45
N ILE A 14 3.11 -5.71 8.76
CA ILE A 14 2.21 -4.72 9.36
C ILE A 14 3.07 -3.61 9.95
N MET A 15 3.04 -2.45 9.33
CA MET A 15 3.86 -1.30 9.75
C MET A 15 3.19 0.03 9.38
N PRO A 16 3.44 1.10 10.15
CA PRO A 16 2.99 2.43 9.78
C PRO A 16 3.62 2.93 8.48
N SER A 17 2.83 3.61 7.65
CA SER A 17 3.30 4.31 6.45
C SER A 17 2.49 5.57 6.22
N THR A 18 3.11 6.64 5.72
CA THR A 18 2.43 7.89 5.36
C THR A 18 2.32 8.00 3.84
N GLY A 19 1.14 8.35 3.35
CA GLY A 19 0.88 8.53 1.93
C GLY A 19 0.76 7.23 1.13
N CYS A 20 0.72 7.37 -0.20
CA CYS A 20 0.64 6.24 -1.12
C CYS A 20 2.04 5.78 -1.51
N THR A 21 2.32 4.50 -1.38
CA THR A 21 3.67 3.93 -1.56
C THR A 21 4.18 4.01 -2.99
N GLU A 22 3.30 3.91 -3.98
CA GLU A 22 3.67 3.94 -5.39
C GLU A 22 4.19 5.31 -5.85
N PRO A 23 3.51 6.44 -5.60
CA PRO A 23 4.08 7.77 -5.88
C PRO A 23 5.40 8.01 -5.16
N VAL A 24 5.49 7.58 -3.89
CA VAL A 24 6.72 7.75 -3.11
C VAL A 24 7.89 6.95 -3.71
N ALA A 25 7.65 5.72 -4.19
CA ALA A 25 8.67 4.92 -4.86
C ALA A 25 9.17 5.59 -6.16
N ILE A 26 8.25 6.17 -6.95
CA ILE A 26 8.58 6.93 -8.16
C ILE A 26 9.44 8.14 -7.79
N ALA A 27 9.00 8.95 -6.83
CA ALA A 27 9.72 10.13 -6.40
C ALA A 27 11.10 9.79 -5.78
N LEU A 28 11.20 8.72 -4.99
CA LEU A 28 12.46 8.26 -4.42
C LEU A 28 13.45 7.84 -5.51
N ASN A 29 12.99 7.09 -6.50
CA ASN A 29 13.81 6.66 -7.63
C ASN A 29 14.37 7.88 -8.40
N THR A 30 13.51 8.84 -8.76
CA THR A 30 13.92 10.03 -9.52
C THR A 30 14.72 11.04 -8.68
N ALA A 31 14.47 11.15 -7.38
CA ALA A 31 15.30 11.92 -6.44
C ALA A 31 16.71 11.33 -6.34
N THR A 32 16.80 9.98 -6.32
CA THR A 32 18.09 9.29 -6.33
C THR A 32 18.83 9.54 -7.64
N ALA A 33 18.16 9.52 -8.78
CA ALA A 33 18.76 9.87 -10.06
C ALA A 33 19.30 11.32 -10.03
N ARG A 34 18.53 12.26 -9.51
CA ARG A 34 18.95 13.67 -9.39
C ARG A 34 20.14 13.84 -8.43
N ALA A 35 20.15 13.15 -7.31
CA ALA A 35 21.24 13.21 -6.33
C ALA A 35 22.57 12.67 -6.89
N ASN A 36 22.54 11.80 -7.89
CA ASN A 36 23.71 11.23 -8.54
C ASN A 36 24.09 11.91 -9.88
N ALA A 37 23.22 12.76 -10.45
CA ALA A 37 23.49 13.46 -11.70
C ALA A 37 24.10 14.83 -11.46
N GLN A 38 25.01 15.22 -12.37
CA GLN A 38 25.59 16.57 -12.43
C GLN A 38 24.93 17.37 -13.56
N GLY A 39 24.96 18.70 -13.48
CA GLY A 39 24.49 19.60 -14.52
C GLY A 39 22.98 19.93 -14.46
N GLU A 40 22.51 20.65 -15.48
CA GLU A 40 21.11 21.07 -15.61
C GLU A 40 20.26 19.96 -16.23
N VAL A 41 19.12 19.68 -15.62
CA VAL A 41 18.17 18.67 -16.11
C VAL A 41 17.61 19.04 -17.47
N ARG A 42 17.74 18.16 -18.43
CA ARG A 42 17.20 18.31 -19.78
C ARG A 42 15.96 17.45 -19.99
N HIS A 43 16.04 16.17 -19.67
CA HIS A 43 14.93 15.24 -19.85
C HIS A 43 14.91 14.16 -18.75
N LEU A 44 13.72 13.66 -18.44
CA LEU A 44 13.48 12.52 -17.56
C LEU A 44 12.61 11.50 -18.30
N THR A 45 13.10 10.29 -18.47
CA THR A 45 12.28 9.14 -18.85
C THR A 45 12.04 8.28 -17.62
N ILE A 46 10.77 8.01 -17.30
CA ILE A 46 10.38 7.08 -16.25
C ILE A 46 9.66 5.88 -16.87
N THR A 47 10.12 4.68 -16.56
CA THR A 47 9.53 3.42 -17.03
C THR A 47 9.06 2.61 -15.82
N LEU A 48 7.81 2.17 -15.84
CA LEU A 48 7.15 1.45 -14.75
C LEU A 48 6.61 0.11 -15.26
N ASP A 49 6.50 -0.87 -14.36
CA ASP A 49 5.60 -2.00 -14.65
C ASP A 49 4.14 -1.52 -14.72
N ASN A 50 3.31 -2.29 -15.43
CA ASN A 50 1.91 -1.91 -15.67
C ASN A 50 1.09 -1.79 -14.38
N TYR A 51 1.41 -2.57 -13.34
CA TYR A 51 0.63 -2.58 -12.11
C TYR A 51 0.97 -1.38 -11.22
N LEU A 52 2.24 -1.02 -11.14
CA LEU A 52 2.66 0.19 -10.44
C LEU A 52 2.12 1.43 -11.13
N TYR A 53 2.18 1.49 -12.47
CA TYR A 53 1.59 2.58 -13.26
C TYR A 53 0.08 2.71 -12.97
N LYS A 54 -0.67 1.61 -13.05
CA LYS A 54 -2.12 1.57 -12.75
C LYS A 54 -2.41 2.13 -11.35
N ASN A 55 -1.61 1.75 -10.36
CA ASN A 55 -1.81 2.20 -8.98
C ASN A 55 -1.44 3.69 -8.79
N ALA A 56 -0.35 4.14 -9.41
CA ALA A 56 0.18 5.50 -9.22
C ALA A 56 -0.59 6.59 -9.98
N MET A 57 -1.19 6.25 -11.14
CA MET A 57 -1.74 7.24 -12.07
C MET A 57 -2.87 8.10 -11.50
N GLY A 58 -3.65 7.57 -10.57
CA GLY A 58 -4.86 8.21 -10.05
C GLY A 58 -4.82 8.62 -8.59
N VAL A 59 -3.73 8.37 -7.88
CA VAL A 59 -3.61 8.68 -6.45
C VAL A 59 -3.00 10.05 -6.21
N GLY A 60 -3.30 10.65 -5.05
CA GLY A 60 -2.71 11.91 -4.61
C GLY A 60 -1.21 11.78 -4.38
N ILE A 61 -0.45 12.77 -4.81
CA ILE A 61 1.00 12.85 -4.59
C ILE A 61 1.24 13.48 -3.21
N PRO A 62 1.97 12.83 -2.30
CA PRO A 62 2.32 13.44 -1.02
C PRO A 62 3.03 14.80 -1.22
N GLY A 63 2.64 15.79 -0.43
CA GLY A 63 3.21 17.14 -0.54
C GLY A 63 2.64 18.01 -1.68
N ALA A 64 1.66 17.49 -2.44
CA ALA A 64 0.96 18.26 -3.46
C ALA A 64 -0.53 17.88 -3.51
N ASP A 65 -1.41 18.85 -3.79
CA ASP A 65 -2.83 18.60 -4.04
C ASP A 65 -3.06 18.24 -5.52
N GLU A 66 -2.25 17.28 -6.01
CA GLU A 66 -2.13 16.95 -7.44
C GLU A 66 -2.00 15.43 -7.60
N ARG A 67 -2.11 14.96 -8.85
CA ARG A 67 -2.04 13.56 -9.25
C ARG A 67 -1.21 13.38 -10.52
N GLY A 68 -0.81 12.14 -10.77
CA GLY A 68 -0.19 11.75 -12.04
C GLY A 68 1.29 11.41 -11.94
N VAL A 69 1.67 10.37 -12.67
CA VAL A 69 3.02 9.79 -12.66
C VAL A 69 4.08 10.79 -13.12
N ALA A 70 3.82 11.52 -14.21
CA ALA A 70 4.78 12.48 -14.75
C ALA A 70 5.12 13.58 -13.74
N LEU A 71 4.09 14.14 -13.07
CA LEU A 71 4.31 15.16 -12.06
C LEU A 71 5.03 14.59 -10.84
N CYS A 72 4.65 13.40 -10.38
CA CYS A 72 5.31 12.73 -9.28
C CYS A 72 6.82 12.50 -9.55
N ALA A 73 7.15 12.02 -10.75
CA ALA A 73 8.54 11.82 -11.17
C ALA A 73 9.31 13.16 -11.25
N ALA A 74 8.68 14.20 -11.77
CA ALA A 74 9.28 15.55 -11.80
C ALA A 74 9.51 16.12 -10.40
N MET A 75 8.57 15.89 -9.46
CA MET A 75 8.71 16.32 -8.07
C MET A 75 9.88 15.62 -7.36
N GLY A 76 10.13 14.35 -7.64
CA GLY A 76 11.34 13.67 -7.16
C GLY A 76 12.61 14.37 -7.60
N VAL A 77 12.67 14.82 -8.86
CA VAL A 77 13.84 15.57 -9.40
C VAL A 77 13.96 16.98 -8.81
N THR A 78 12.85 17.69 -8.56
CA THR A 78 12.89 19.11 -8.17
C THR A 78 12.83 19.36 -6.67
N ALA A 79 12.25 18.44 -5.91
CA ALA A 79 11.97 18.59 -4.48
C ALA A 79 12.43 17.40 -3.63
N GLY A 80 12.71 16.24 -4.25
CA GLY A 80 12.91 14.99 -3.52
C GLY A 80 14.20 14.96 -2.71
N ASP A 81 14.08 14.56 -1.43
CA ASP A 81 15.21 14.18 -0.60
C ASP A 81 15.39 12.66 -0.62
N ALA A 82 16.32 12.15 -1.43
CA ALA A 82 16.59 10.73 -1.57
C ALA A 82 17.00 10.06 -0.23
N THR A 83 17.59 10.81 0.71
CA THR A 83 18.02 10.28 2.02
C THR A 83 16.85 10.01 2.96
N ALA A 84 15.73 10.67 2.75
CA ALA A 84 14.51 10.53 3.54
C ALA A 84 13.70 9.27 3.19
N LYS A 85 14.11 8.49 2.17
CA LYS A 85 13.46 7.23 1.72
C LYS A 85 11.96 7.43 1.48
N MET A 86 11.09 6.71 2.21
CA MET A 86 9.63 6.79 2.07
C MET A 86 9.04 8.16 2.46
N ARG A 87 9.86 9.09 2.94
CA ARG A 87 9.51 10.47 3.26
C ARG A 87 10.10 11.49 2.28
N VAL A 88 10.50 11.04 1.10
CA VAL A 88 11.18 11.80 0.03
C VAL A 88 10.49 13.11 -0.35
N LEU A 89 9.17 13.21 -0.19
CA LEU A 89 8.34 14.38 -0.51
C LEU A 89 7.78 15.12 0.72
N ASP A 90 8.30 14.88 1.93
CA ASP A 90 7.77 15.53 3.16
C ASP A 90 7.94 17.07 3.15
N HIS A 91 8.90 17.58 2.37
CA HIS A 91 9.25 19.01 2.36
C HIS A 91 9.25 19.61 0.95
N VAL A 92 8.08 19.55 0.28
CA VAL A 92 7.93 20.14 -1.06
C VAL A 92 7.61 21.62 -0.95
N SER A 93 8.52 22.47 -1.45
CA SER A 93 8.24 23.91 -1.50
C SER A 93 7.34 24.28 -2.69
N PRO A 94 6.59 25.39 -2.62
CA PRO A 94 5.78 25.87 -3.75
C PRO A 94 6.60 26.11 -5.02
N GLU A 95 7.85 26.57 -4.88
CA GLU A 95 8.77 26.83 -6.00
C GLU A 95 9.19 25.52 -6.66
N ALA A 96 9.52 24.49 -5.87
CA ALA A 96 9.90 23.18 -6.37
C ALA A 96 8.72 22.47 -7.07
N LEU A 97 7.50 22.59 -6.53
CA LEU A 97 6.28 22.10 -7.18
C LEU A 97 6.01 22.84 -8.50
N SER A 98 6.20 24.17 -8.52
CA SER A 98 6.06 24.97 -9.75
C SER A 98 7.08 24.55 -10.82
N ALA A 99 8.34 24.27 -10.40
CA ALA A 99 9.38 23.77 -11.31
C ALA A 99 9.02 22.39 -11.88
N ALA A 100 8.48 21.49 -11.06
CA ALA A 100 8.00 20.17 -11.51
C ALA A 100 6.87 20.31 -12.55
N LYS A 101 5.86 21.16 -12.28
CA LYS A 101 4.76 21.43 -13.22
C LYS A 101 5.28 22.00 -14.55
N LYS A 102 6.23 22.92 -14.49
CA LYS A 102 6.88 23.49 -15.67
C LYS A 102 7.60 22.41 -16.48
N MET A 103 8.35 21.54 -15.82
CA MET A 103 9.07 20.43 -16.45
C MET A 103 8.11 19.49 -17.21
N VAL A 104 6.95 19.18 -16.63
CA VAL A 104 5.90 18.38 -17.30
C VAL A 104 5.27 19.13 -18.46
N ALA A 105 4.92 20.42 -18.29
CA ALA A 105 4.29 21.24 -19.32
C ALA A 105 5.19 21.46 -20.55
N GLU A 106 6.49 21.50 -20.33
CA GLU A 106 7.51 21.61 -21.40
C GLU A 106 7.80 20.28 -22.10
N GLY A 107 7.13 19.18 -21.72
CA GLY A 107 7.34 17.85 -22.31
C GLY A 107 8.69 17.22 -21.94
N ARG A 108 9.32 17.67 -20.85
CA ARG A 108 10.61 17.13 -20.37
C ARG A 108 10.48 15.88 -19.51
N VAL A 109 9.28 15.31 -19.40
CA VAL A 109 9.04 14.04 -18.72
C VAL A 109 8.32 13.08 -19.65
N THR A 110 8.93 11.94 -19.92
CA THR A 110 8.35 10.84 -20.69
C THR A 110 8.02 9.69 -19.75
N VAL A 111 6.76 9.24 -19.78
CA VAL A 111 6.32 8.07 -19.02
C VAL A 111 6.16 6.89 -19.97
N LYS A 112 6.77 5.75 -19.61
CA LYS A 112 6.68 4.47 -20.34
C LYS A 112 6.21 3.38 -19.40
N THR A 113 5.61 2.34 -19.97
CA THR A 113 5.24 1.13 -19.23
C THR A 113 5.84 -0.11 -19.87
N ARG A 114 6.10 -1.12 -19.04
CA ARG A 114 6.58 -2.46 -19.45
C ARG A 114 5.63 -3.54 -18.93
N SER A 115 5.32 -4.51 -19.79
CA SER A 115 4.50 -5.68 -19.45
C SER A 115 5.30 -6.98 -19.36
N ASP A 116 6.58 -6.92 -19.70
CA ASP A 116 7.52 -8.04 -19.77
C ASP A 116 8.38 -8.20 -18.50
N VAL A 117 7.95 -7.57 -17.41
CA VAL A 117 8.58 -7.65 -16.09
C VAL A 117 7.60 -8.21 -15.06
N HIS A 118 8.11 -9.07 -14.18
CA HIS A 118 7.36 -9.65 -13.08
C HIS A 118 7.66 -8.92 -11.77
N GLY A 119 6.61 -8.35 -11.17
CA GLY A 119 6.74 -7.61 -9.92
C GLY A 119 6.93 -6.10 -10.12
N LEU A 120 7.47 -5.45 -9.08
CA LEU A 120 7.64 -4.01 -9.07
C LEU A 120 8.88 -3.59 -9.86
N LEU A 121 8.69 -2.70 -10.83
CA LEU A 121 9.76 -2.01 -11.56
C LEU A 121 9.52 -0.49 -11.55
N VAL A 122 10.55 0.25 -11.13
CA VAL A 122 10.72 1.69 -11.42
C VAL A 122 12.10 1.89 -11.99
N GLU A 123 12.17 2.32 -13.25
CA GLU A 123 13.41 2.71 -13.91
C GLU A 123 13.32 4.18 -14.32
N SER A 124 14.23 5.01 -13.84
CA SER A 124 14.40 6.38 -14.36
C SER A 124 15.70 6.51 -15.13
N VAL A 125 15.64 7.28 -16.22
CA VAL A 125 16.79 7.79 -16.94
C VAL A 125 16.71 9.31 -16.93
N LEU A 126 17.60 9.94 -16.17
CA LEU A 126 17.70 11.39 -16.04
C LEU A 126 18.86 11.88 -16.91
N GLU A 127 18.52 12.70 -17.90
CA GLU A 127 19.47 13.35 -18.80
C GLU A 127 19.69 14.79 -18.38
N THR A 128 20.94 15.17 -18.25
CA THR A 128 21.38 16.56 -18.00
C THR A 128 22.22 17.07 -19.19
N ASP A 129 22.72 18.28 -19.11
CA ASP A 129 23.65 18.83 -20.10
C ASP A 129 25.06 18.22 -20.02
N SER A 130 25.37 17.49 -18.94
CA SER A 130 26.72 16.93 -18.70
C SER A 130 26.74 15.45 -18.30
N ASP A 131 25.58 14.86 -17.99
CA ASP A 131 25.47 13.50 -17.45
C ASP A 131 24.18 12.79 -17.87
N THR A 132 24.16 11.47 -17.84
CA THR A 132 22.97 10.64 -17.95
C THR A 132 22.99 9.55 -16.91
N VAL A 133 22.05 9.59 -15.97
CA VAL A 133 21.99 8.68 -14.82
C VAL A 133 20.73 7.82 -14.92
N ARG A 134 20.92 6.51 -14.79
CA ARG A 134 19.83 5.53 -14.62
C ARG A 134 19.74 5.07 -13.18
N VAL A 135 18.52 5.00 -12.64
CA VAL A 135 18.22 4.37 -11.35
C VAL A 135 17.19 3.28 -11.54
N LEU A 136 17.45 2.11 -10.98
CA LEU A 136 16.57 0.94 -11.06
C LEU A 136 16.13 0.50 -9.66
N THR A 137 14.83 0.48 -9.42
CA THR A 137 14.16 -0.04 -8.22
C THR A 137 13.38 -1.29 -8.59
N LEU A 138 13.59 -2.40 -7.88
CA LEU A 138 12.96 -3.70 -8.18
C LEU A 138 12.35 -4.33 -6.92
N GLN A 139 11.29 -5.11 -7.10
CA GLN A 139 10.65 -6.00 -6.11
C GLN A 139 9.97 -5.29 -4.95
N SER A 140 10.55 -4.23 -4.39
CA SER A 140 9.93 -3.44 -3.32
C SER A 140 10.13 -1.94 -3.56
N HIS A 141 9.27 -1.11 -2.96
CA HIS A 141 9.18 0.33 -3.20
C HIS A 141 10.47 1.12 -2.87
N THR A 142 11.36 0.56 -2.06
CA THR A 142 12.61 1.20 -1.61
C THR A 142 13.88 0.45 -2.01
N ASN A 143 13.75 -0.67 -2.72
CA ASN A 143 14.89 -1.50 -3.09
C ASN A 143 15.53 -0.99 -4.39
N ILE A 144 16.36 0.05 -4.27
CA ILE A 144 17.18 0.56 -5.37
C ILE A 144 18.34 -0.42 -5.58
N VAL A 145 18.33 -1.14 -6.71
CA VAL A 145 19.31 -2.19 -7.03
C VAL A 145 20.47 -1.69 -7.89
N ARG A 146 20.27 -0.58 -8.63
CA ARG A 146 21.31 -0.01 -9.48
C ARG A 146 21.19 1.52 -9.55
N VAL A 147 22.36 2.16 -9.62
CA VAL A 147 22.56 3.54 -10.03
C VAL A 147 23.71 3.52 -11.02
N ASP A 148 23.43 3.77 -12.28
CA ASP A 148 24.41 3.67 -13.38
C ASP A 148 24.55 5.03 -14.07
N HIS A 149 25.79 5.34 -14.53
CA HIS A 149 26.06 6.43 -15.48
C HIS A 149 26.21 5.86 -16.88
N ALA A 150 25.77 6.59 -17.89
CA ALA A 150 25.90 6.15 -19.29
C ALA A 150 27.37 5.93 -19.68
N PRO A 151 27.69 4.92 -20.54
CA PRO A 151 26.75 4.03 -21.21
C PRO A 151 26.26 2.87 -20.33
N PHE A 152 25.00 2.48 -20.46
CA PHE A 152 24.41 1.31 -19.80
C PHE A 152 23.51 0.53 -20.76
N GLU A 153 23.45 -0.80 -20.56
CA GLU A 153 22.55 -1.68 -21.31
C GLU A 153 21.12 -1.59 -20.77
N ALA A 154 20.11 -1.87 -21.62
CA ALA A 154 18.73 -1.98 -21.19
C ALA A 154 18.58 -3.05 -20.10
N TYR A 155 17.72 -2.78 -19.13
CA TYR A 155 17.40 -3.79 -18.12
C TYR A 155 16.61 -4.93 -18.75
N VAL A 156 17.11 -6.14 -18.54
CA VAL A 156 16.45 -7.41 -18.89
C VAL A 156 16.25 -8.16 -17.58
N GLU A 157 15.03 -8.60 -17.32
CA GLU A 157 14.73 -9.41 -16.15
C GLU A 157 15.35 -10.80 -16.32
N ASN A 158 16.15 -11.25 -15.33
CA ASN A 158 16.66 -12.61 -15.31
C ASN A 158 15.58 -13.56 -14.77
N GLU A 159 15.27 -14.62 -15.48
CA GLU A 159 14.28 -15.62 -15.11
C GLU A 159 14.64 -16.44 -13.85
N ASP A 160 15.86 -16.34 -13.35
CA ASP A 160 16.39 -17.12 -12.21
C ASP A 160 15.89 -16.67 -10.81
N GLY A 161 14.96 -15.74 -10.75
CA GLY A 161 14.41 -15.19 -9.50
C GLY A 161 13.19 -15.91 -8.93
N SER A 162 13.00 -17.22 -9.11
CA SER A 162 12.01 -17.95 -8.33
C SER A 162 12.46 -17.99 -6.87
N ALA A 163 12.01 -17.04 -6.04
CA ALA A 163 12.13 -17.15 -4.59
C ALA A 163 11.62 -18.53 -4.17
N ALA A 164 12.41 -19.23 -3.34
CA ALA A 164 11.92 -20.42 -2.66
C ALA A 164 10.54 -20.09 -2.08
N GLY A 165 9.53 -20.94 -2.33
CA GLY A 165 8.16 -20.66 -1.97
C GLY A 165 8.06 -20.22 -0.51
N ASP A 166 7.27 -19.17 -0.24
CA ASP A 166 7.05 -18.70 1.13
C ASP A 166 6.43 -19.86 1.94
N PRO A 167 7.03 -20.26 3.09
CA PRO A 167 6.52 -21.39 3.89
C PRO A 167 5.05 -21.27 4.28
N ILE A 168 4.47 -20.06 4.27
CA ILE A 168 3.03 -19.87 4.55
C ILE A 168 2.14 -20.58 3.53
N CYS A 169 2.63 -20.83 2.30
CA CYS A 169 1.89 -21.52 1.25
C CYS A 169 1.53 -22.97 1.65
N ASP A 170 2.32 -23.57 2.52
CA ASP A 170 2.11 -24.94 3.02
C ASP A 170 1.25 -24.99 4.29
N CYS A 171 0.87 -23.82 4.85
CA CYS A 171 0.07 -23.74 6.07
C CYS A 171 -1.39 -24.04 5.80
N LYS A 172 -2.01 -24.78 6.72
CA LYS A 172 -3.45 -25.04 6.73
C LYS A 172 -4.19 -23.93 7.45
N LEU A 173 -5.44 -23.69 7.06
CA LEU A 173 -6.33 -22.74 7.77
C LEU A 173 -6.46 -23.09 9.25
N SER A 174 -6.59 -24.37 9.59
CA SER A 174 -6.64 -24.85 10.98
C SER A 174 -5.43 -24.43 11.83
N GLU A 175 -4.22 -24.38 11.25
CA GLU A 175 -3.01 -23.92 11.96
C GLU A 175 -3.06 -22.41 12.24
N MET A 176 -3.58 -21.61 11.31
CA MET A 176 -3.76 -20.17 11.49
C MET A 176 -4.85 -19.85 12.53
N ILE A 177 -5.94 -20.64 12.54
CA ILE A 177 -7.00 -20.56 13.55
C ILE A 177 -6.45 -20.91 14.93
N ALA A 178 -5.67 -22.00 15.05
CA ALA A 178 -5.05 -22.41 16.31
C ALA A 178 -4.12 -21.30 16.83
N PHE A 179 -3.27 -20.74 15.97
CA PHE A 179 -2.42 -19.61 16.32
C PHE A 179 -3.24 -18.44 16.87
N ALA A 180 -4.29 -18.00 16.16
CA ALA A 180 -5.10 -16.88 16.60
C ALA A 180 -5.77 -17.11 17.98
N LYS A 181 -6.12 -18.35 18.29
CA LYS A 181 -6.71 -18.74 19.59
C LYS A 181 -5.70 -18.79 20.73
N GLU A 182 -4.47 -19.23 20.45
CA GLU A 182 -3.49 -19.62 21.48
C GLU A 182 -2.40 -18.58 21.71
N VAL A 183 -2.15 -17.68 20.74
CA VAL A 183 -1.12 -16.65 20.87
C VAL A 183 -1.40 -15.74 22.08
N PRO A 184 -0.39 -15.40 22.90
CA PRO A 184 -0.59 -14.47 24.00
C PRO A 184 -1.16 -13.14 23.53
N LEU A 185 -2.23 -12.65 24.16
CA LEU A 185 -2.90 -11.41 23.75
C LEU A 185 -1.96 -10.19 23.73
N ALA A 186 -0.96 -10.18 24.60
CA ALA A 186 0.06 -9.13 24.66
C ALA A 186 0.80 -8.95 23.32
N GLU A 187 1.04 -10.05 22.60
CA GLU A 187 1.71 -10.07 21.30
C GLU A 187 0.84 -9.48 20.18
N LEU A 188 -0.48 -9.35 20.39
CA LEU A 188 -1.42 -8.81 19.42
C LEU A 188 -1.79 -7.33 19.66
N ARG A 189 -1.33 -6.70 20.74
CA ARG A 189 -1.73 -5.33 21.11
C ARG A 189 -1.35 -4.29 20.08
N PHE A 190 -0.26 -4.47 19.34
CA PHE A 190 0.12 -3.57 18.24
C PHE A 190 -0.94 -3.48 17.12
N LEU A 191 -1.82 -4.49 16.99
CA LEU A 191 -2.95 -4.43 16.07
C LEU A 191 -4.00 -3.41 16.52
N GLN A 192 -4.16 -3.17 17.84
CA GLN A 192 -5.00 -2.10 18.34
C GLN A 192 -4.42 -0.73 17.97
N ASP A 193 -3.10 -0.53 18.11
CA ASP A 193 -2.44 0.70 17.66
C ASP A 193 -2.70 0.94 16.17
N GLY A 194 -2.70 -0.15 15.37
CA GLY A 194 -3.03 -0.10 13.95
C GLY A 194 -4.48 0.26 13.67
N ILE A 195 -5.41 -0.29 14.43
CA ILE A 195 -6.84 0.05 14.36
C ILE A 195 -7.03 1.53 14.69
N ASP A 196 -6.45 2.01 15.78
CA ASP A 196 -6.58 3.40 16.24
C ASP A 196 -6.02 4.39 15.21
N MET A 197 -4.87 4.06 14.62
CA MET A 197 -4.25 4.83 13.55
C MET A 197 -5.17 4.93 12.33
N ASN A 198 -5.71 3.81 11.86
CA ASN A 198 -6.58 3.77 10.69
C ASN A 198 -7.96 4.42 10.98
N MET A 199 -8.45 4.32 12.22
CA MET A 199 -9.65 5.02 12.68
C MET A 199 -9.49 6.55 12.64
N ALA A 200 -8.32 7.07 13.02
CA ALA A 200 -8.03 8.49 12.93
C ALA A 200 -8.12 8.99 11.47
N VAL A 201 -7.62 8.21 10.51
CA VAL A 201 -7.73 8.53 9.08
C VAL A 201 -9.18 8.42 8.59
N ALA A 202 -9.95 7.45 9.08
CA ALA A 202 -11.38 7.34 8.77
C ALA A 202 -12.15 8.56 9.26
N GLN A 203 -11.89 9.03 10.49
CA GLN A 203 -12.51 10.23 11.04
C GLN A 203 -12.17 11.48 10.21
N GLU A 204 -10.95 11.59 9.69
CA GLU A 204 -10.59 12.66 8.77
C GLU A 204 -11.37 12.55 7.45
N GLY A 205 -11.43 11.37 6.86
CA GLY A 205 -12.16 11.12 5.60
C GLY A 205 -13.66 11.40 5.67
N LEU A 206 -14.27 11.22 6.84
CA LEU A 206 -15.69 11.55 7.05
C LEU A 206 -15.99 13.06 6.97
N LYS A 207 -14.98 13.93 7.03
CA LYS A 207 -15.17 15.38 6.99
C LYS A 207 -15.38 15.92 5.58
N PHE A 208 -14.94 15.22 4.53
CA PHE A 208 -14.94 15.77 3.17
C PHE A 208 -15.16 14.74 2.07
N GLY A 209 -15.56 15.25 0.90
CA GLY A 209 -15.65 14.51 -0.36
C GLY A 209 -16.47 13.23 -0.30
N LEU A 210 -16.03 12.24 -1.06
CA LEU A 210 -16.69 10.92 -1.13
C LEU A 210 -16.44 10.05 0.10
N GLY A 211 -15.51 10.41 0.99
CA GLY A 211 -15.23 9.67 2.23
C GLY A 211 -16.44 9.59 3.14
N ARG A 212 -17.36 10.55 3.07
CA ARG A 212 -18.64 10.55 3.82
C ARG A 212 -19.83 9.93 3.09
N ALA A 213 -19.63 9.41 1.87
CA ALA A 213 -20.76 8.96 1.04
C ALA A 213 -21.59 7.86 1.73
N VAL A 214 -20.96 6.84 2.28
CA VAL A 214 -21.65 5.75 2.98
C VAL A 214 -22.39 6.28 4.22
N ASP A 215 -21.77 7.16 5.01
CA ASP A 215 -22.42 7.81 6.17
C ASP A 215 -23.66 8.61 5.76
N MET A 216 -23.60 9.32 4.63
CA MET A 216 -24.74 10.05 4.10
C MET A 216 -25.88 9.11 3.66
N LEU A 217 -25.55 7.99 3.00
CA LEU A 217 -26.55 7.00 2.59
C LEU A 217 -27.25 6.36 3.79
N ILE A 218 -26.51 6.06 4.86
CA ILE A 218 -27.09 5.58 6.13
C ILE A 218 -28.03 6.64 6.72
N ARG A 219 -27.59 7.88 6.84
CA ARG A 219 -28.38 8.99 7.42
C ARG A 219 -29.65 9.30 6.61
N GLN A 220 -29.61 9.10 5.30
CA GLN A 220 -30.77 9.29 4.42
C GLN A 220 -31.68 8.07 4.37
N GLY A 221 -31.34 6.98 5.05
CA GLY A 221 -32.09 5.73 5.03
C GLY A 221 -32.05 4.98 3.70
N ALA A 222 -31.12 5.34 2.79
CA ALA A 222 -30.91 4.66 1.51
C ALA A 222 -30.27 3.28 1.69
N ILE A 223 -29.46 3.11 2.74
CA ILE A 223 -28.96 1.81 3.20
C ILE A 223 -29.18 1.69 4.71
N GLY A 224 -29.38 0.45 5.20
CA GLY A 224 -29.58 0.20 6.62
C GLY A 224 -28.32 0.43 7.45
N ASP A 225 -28.47 0.89 8.70
CA ASP A 225 -27.37 0.92 9.69
C ASP A 225 -27.16 -0.51 10.21
N SER A 226 -26.13 -1.18 9.68
CA SER A 226 -25.80 -2.57 9.94
C SER A 226 -24.32 -2.72 10.25
N PRO A 227 -23.85 -3.86 10.80
CA PRO A 227 -22.41 -4.13 10.94
C PRO A 227 -21.65 -3.98 9.64
N VAL A 228 -22.24 -4.38 8.50
CA VAL A 228 -21.63 -4.27 7.17
C VAL A 228 -21.48 -2.80 6.77
N SER A 229 -22.57 -2.02 6.80
CA SER A 229 -22.51 -0.61 6.39
C SER A 229 -21.64 0.26 7.30
N ARG A 230 -21.49 -0.11 8.58
CA ARG A 230 -20.53 0.55 9.49
C ARG A 230 -19.09 0.26 9.11
N ALA A 231 -18.77 -0.99 8.77
CA ALA A 231 -17.44 -1.34 8.25
C ALA A 231 -17.15 -0.64 6.92
N GLU A 232 -18.09 -0.67 5.98
CA GLU A 232 -17.99 0.04 4.69
C GLU A 232 -17.74 1.55 4.87
N LYS A 233 -18.48 2.18 5.78
CA LYS A 233 -18.32 3.60 6.10
C LYS A 233 -16.88 3.91 6.54
N LEU A 234 -16.31 3.14 7.47
CA LEU A 234 -14.95 3.36 7.97
C LEU A 234 -13.91 3.11 6.89
N CYS A 235 -14.02 1.99 6.17
CA CYS A 235 -13.09 1.65 5.10
C CYS A 235 -13.12 2.66 3.95
N ALA A 236 -14.32 3.07 3.51
CA ALA A 236 -14.49 4.05 2.45
C ALA A 236 -13.90 5.42 2.84
N ALA A 237 -14.20 5.88 4.07
CA ALA A 237 -13.70 7.15 4.56
C ALA A 237 -12.17 7.19 4.65
N ALA A 238 -11.56 6.18 5.28
CA ALA A 238 -10.10 6.09 5.42
C ALA A 238 -9.39 5.96 4.06
N SER A 239 -9.91 5.09 3.20
CA SER A 239 -9.34 4.91 1.86
C SER A 239 -9.43 6.18 1.04
N TYR A 240 -10.58 6.89 1.08
CA TYR A 240 -10.74 8.14 0.36
C TYR A 240 -9.78 9.22 0.85
N ALA A 241 -9.66 9.42 2.18
CA ALA A 241 -8.72 10.38 2.76
C ALA A 241 -7.29 10.11 2.28
N ARG A 242 -6.84 8.85 2.43
CA ARG A 242 -5.50 8.44 2.01
C ARG A 242 -5.27 8.65 0.50
N MET A 243 -6.21 8.21 -0.34
CA MET A 243 -6.09 8.32 -1.80
C MET A 243 -6.23 9.75 -2.32
N SER A 244 -6.79 10.64 -1.50
CA SER A 244 -6.84 12.08 -1.77
C SER A 244 -5.57 12.83 -1.35
N GLY A 245 -4.57 12.13 -0.77
CA GLY A 245 -3.29 12.75 -0.41
C GLY A 245 -3.24 13.31 1.02
N VAL A 246 -4.19 12.98 1.90
CA VAL A 246 -4.13 13.39 3.30
C VAL A 246 -2.85 12.84 3.95
N SER A 247 -2.04 13.74 4.50
CA SER A 247 -0.75 13.41 5.12
C SER A 247 -0.94 12.91 6.56
N MET A 248 -1.46 11.68 6.67
CA MET A 248 -1.60 10.98 7.95
C MET A 248 -1.02 9.57 7.83
N PRO A 249 -0.44 9.02 8.91
CA PRO A 249 0.04 7.65 8.91
C PRO A 249 -1.15 6.67 8.90
N VAL A 250 -0.97 5.57 8.19
CA VAL A 250 -1.87 4.41 8.22
C VAL A 250 -1.08 3.16 8.59
N MET A 251 -1.70 2.25 9.34
CA MET A 251 -1.16 0.91 9.51
C MET A 251 -1.39 0.13 8.22
N THR A 252 -0.31 -0.30 7.59
CA THR A 252 -0.34 -1.07 6.36
C THR A 252 -0.49 -2.57 6.64
N ALA A 253 -0.84 -3.33 5.62
CA ALA A 253 -0.65 -4.79 5.58
C ALA A 253 -0.03 -5.16 4.23
N THR A 254 0.96 -6.03 4.23
CA THR A 254 1.67 -6.52 3.03
C THR A 254 2.09 -5.40 2.06
N GLY A 255 2.60 -4.28 2.61
CA GLY A 255 3.10 -3.14 1.84
C GLY A 255 2.03 -2.19 1.30
N SER A 256 0.76 -2.36 1.66
CA SER A 256 -0.33 -1.49 1.21
C SER A 256 -1.15 -0.92 2.37
N GLY A 257 -1.28 0.42 2.43
CA GLY A 257 -2.13 1.10 3.40
C GLY A 257 -3.60 0.74 3.26
N ASN A 258 -4.11 0.65 2.03
CA ASN A 258 -5.51 0.28 1.81
C ASN A 258 -5.80 -1.17 2.21
N GLN A 259 -4.85 -2.08 2.13
CA GLN A 259 -5.02 -3.44 2.67
C GLN A 259 -5.15 -3.42 4.19
N GLY A 260 -4.27 -2.68 4.89
CA GLY A 260 -4.38 -2.53 6.34
C GLY A 260 -5.67 -1.83 6.78
N ILE A 261 -6.11 -0.80 6.04
CA ILE A 261 -7.41 -0.14 6.24
C ILE A 261 -8.55 -1.16 6.11
N THR A 262 -8.58 -1.92 5.00
CA THR A 262 -9.65 -2.90 4.75
C THR A 262 -9.71 -3.96 5.84
N LEU A 263 -8.57 -4.54 6.22
CA LEU A 263 -8.51 -5.57 7.25
C LEU A 263 -8.95 -5.03 8.61
N LEU A 264 -8.26 -4.01 9.09
CA LEU A 264 -8.41 -3.55 10.47
C LEU A 264 -9.74 -2.83 10.69
N LEU A 265 -10.20 -2.00 9.74
CA LEU A 265 -11.44 -1.25 9.90
C LEU A 265 -12.69 -2.06 9.60
N THR A 266 -12.61 -3.13 8.80
CA THR A 266 -13.73 -4.09 8.70
C THR A 266 -13.94 -4.80 10.03
N ILE A 267 -12.86 -5.32 10.64
CA ILE A 267 -12.92 -5.96 11.96
C ILE A 267 -13.45 -4.99 13.02
N GLU A 268 -12.91 -3.78 13.09
CA GLU A 268 -13.34 -2.76 14.06
C GLU A 268 -14.81 -2.35 13.86
N GLY A 269 -15.23 -2.07 12.62
CA GLY A 269 -16.60 -1.65 12.34
C GLY A 269 -17.63 -2.70 12.72
N VAL A 270 -17.36 -3.97 12.44
CA VAL A 270 -18.22 -5.08 12.85
C VAL A 270 -18.17 -5.27 14.37
N ALA A 271 -16.98 -5.22 14.99
CA ALA A 271 -16.82 -5.38 16.44
C ALA A 271 -17.61 -4.31 17.21
N GLN A 272 -17.49 -3.04 16.81
CA GLN A 272 -18.28 -1.94 17.41
C GLN A 272 -19.80 -2.15 17.26
N ALA A 273 -20.23 -2.57 16.08
CA ALA A 273 -21.66 -2.74 15.80
C ALA A 273 -22.28 -3.89 16.60
N MET A 274 -21.50 -4.92 16.90
CA MET A 274 -21.95 -6.14 17.55
C MET A 274 -21.55 -6.26 19.02
N GLY A 275 -20.77 -5.31 19.55
CA GLY A 275 -20.33 -5.34 20.95
C GLY A 275 -19.32 -6.46 21.22
N ILE A 276 -18.46 -6.79 20.26
CA ILE A 276 -17.42 -7.81 20.41
C ILE A 276 -16.32 -7.27 21.32
N ASP A 277 -15.82 -8.11 22.23
CA ASP A 277 -14.76 -7.75 23.15
C ASP A 277 -13.39 -7.58 22.45
N GLU A 278 -12.48 -6.86 23.12
CA GLU A 278 -11.15 -6.52 22.57
C GLU A 278 -10.32 -7.76 22.22
N GLU A 279 -10.32 -8.80 23.09
CA GLU A 279 -9.55 -10.01 22.84
C GLU A 279 -10.01 -10.72 21.58
N THR A 280 -11.31 -10.96 21.44
CA THR A 280 -11.91 -11.60 20.26
C THR A 280 -11.62 -10.79 19.00
N LYS A 281 -11.72 -9.47 19.08
CA LYS A 281 -11.39 -8.54 17.97
C LYS A 281 -9.92 -8.65 17.54
N LEU A 282 -8.97 -8.61 18.47
CA LEU A 282 -7.54 -8.68 18.13
C LEU A 282 -7.14 -10.04 17.58
N ARG A 283 -7.71 -11.13 18.09
CA ARG A 283 -7.52 -12.49 17.56
C ARG A 283 -8.06 -12.59 16.13
N ALA A 284 -9.23 -12.04 15.87
CA ALA A 284 -9.82 -11.94 14.53
C ALA A 284 -8.94 -11.13 13.57
N ALA A 285 -8.40 -10.00 14.03
CA ALA A 285 -7.50 -9.17 13.23
C ALA A 285 -6.19 -9.91 12.89
N ALA A 286 -5.62 -10.67 13.82
CA ALA A 286 -4.44 -11.50 13.58
C ALA A 286 -4.71 -12.57 12.51
N LEU A 287 -5.83 -13.31 12.64
CA LEU A 287 -6.24 -14.32 11.67
C LEU A 287 -6.47 -13.71 10.28
N ALA A 288 -7.19 -12.58 10.22
CA ALA A 288 -7.45 -11.85 8.99
C ALA A 288 -6.16 -11.45 8.25
N ASN A 289 -5.16 -11.00 9.02
CA ASN A 289 -3.85 -10.65 8.44
C ASN A 289 -3.08 -11.87 7.94
N LEU A 290 -3.13 -13.02 8.63
CA LEU A 290 -2.49 -14.26 8.14
C LEU A 290 -3.11 -14.73 6.82
N ILE A 291 -4.43 -14.69 6.70
CA ILE A 291 -5.10 -15.03 5.43
C ILE A 291 -4.71 -14.05 4.33
N ASN A 292 -4.65 -12.76 4.62
CA ASN A 292 -4.18 -11.76 3.66
C ASN A 292 -2.74 -12.05 3.20
N ILE A 293 -1.82 -12.36 4.13
CA ILE A 293 -0.43 -12.73 3.82
C ILE A 293 -0.41 -13.97 2.92
N TYR A 294 -1.16 -15.01 3.29
CA TYR A 294 -1.26 -16.25 2.50
C TYR A 294 -1.69 -15.96 1.05
N VAL A 295 -2.78 -15.23 0.85
CA VAL A 295 -3.27 -14.89 -0.50
C VAL A 295 -2.26 -14.04 -1.27
N LYS A 296 -1.57 -13.12 -0.58
CA LYS A 296 -0.55 -12.26 -1.19
C LYS A 296 0.68 -13.01 -1.71
N THR A 297 1.01 -14.17 -1.15
CA THR A 297 2.11 -14.98 -1.69
C THR A 297 1.83 -15.49 -3.11
N PHE A 298 0.55 -15.69 -3.46
CA PHE A 298 0.15 -16.13 -4.80
C PHE A 298 -0.11 -14.97 -5.77
N THR A 299 -0.48 -13.79 -5.26
CA THR A 299 -0.80 -12.63 -6.12
C THR A 299 0.39 -11.69 -6.34
N GLY A 300 1.47 -11.89 -5.60
CA GLY A 300 2.65 -11.03 -5.64
C GLY A 300 2.46 -9.67 -4.97
N THR A 301 3.52 -8.83 -4.98
CA THR A 301 3.50 -7.48 -4.37
C THR A 301 2.48 -6.58 -5.04
N LEU A 302 2.49 -6.56 -6.38
CA LEU A 302 1.53 -5.83 -7.24
C LEU A 302 0.79 -6.83 -8.11
N SER A 303 -0.47 -6.54 -8.46
CA SER A 303 -1.31 -7.42 -9.25
C SER A 303 -2.29 -6.65 -10.13
N ALA A 304 -2.84 -7.34 -11.15
CA ALA A 304 -3.85 -6.78 -12.05
C ALA A 304 -5.13 -6.37 -11.30
N VAL A 305 -5.51 -7.16 -10.30
CA VAL A 305 -6.68 -6.90 -9.45
C VAL A 305 -6.31 -6.07 -8.20
N CYS A 306 -7.31 -5.44 -7.60
CA CYS A 306 -7.11 -4.73 -6.34
C CYS A 306 -7.00 -5.74 -5.19
N ALA A 307 -5.80 -5.87 -4.61
CA ALA A 307 -5.56 -6.79 -3.50
C ALA A 307 -6.38 -6.44 -2.24
N CYS A 308 -6.83 -5.17 -2.10
CA CYS A 308 -7.73 -4.79 -1.01
C CYS A 308 -9.07 -5.54 -1.09
N GLY A 309 -9.64 -5.70 -2.31
CA GLY A 309 -10.86 -6.47 -2.50
C GLY A 309 -10.65 -7.97 -2.38
N VAL A 310 -9.60 -8.49 -3.03
CA VAL A 310 -9.36 -9.94 -3.09
C VAL A 310 -8.67 -10.44 -1.82
N ALA A 311 -7.41 -10.07 -1.57
CA ALA A 311 -6.66 -10.64 -0.44
C ALA A 311 -7.20 -10.14 0.92
N SER A 312 -7.39 -8.81 1.07
CA SER A 312 -7.86 -8.26 2.34
C SER A 312 -9.35 -8.50 2.56
N GLY A 313 -10.15 -8.54 1.49
CA GLY A 313 -11.57 -8.96 1.59
C GLY A 313 -11.71 -10.38 2.12
N LEU A 314 -10.94 -11.33 1.58
CA LEU A 314 -10.90 -12.70 2.08
C LEU A 314 -10.44 -12.76 3.54
N GLY A 315 -9.36 -12.07 3.89
CA GLY A 315 -8.88 -12.02 5.27
C GLY A 315 -9.92 -11.44 6.23
N ALA A 316 -10.52 -10.32 5.87
CA ALA A 316 -11.56 -9.67 6.67
C ALA A 316 -12.80 -10.56 6.86
N SER A 317 -13.25 -11.26 5.80
CA SER A 317 -14.40 -12.18 5.90
C SER A 317 -14.15 -13.31 6.90
N VAL A 318 -12.95 -13.91 6.88
CA VAL A 318 -12.55 -14.94 7.85
C VAL A 318 -12.51 -14.37 9.27
N GLY A 319 -11.95 -13.16 9.46
CA GLY A 319 -11.94 -12.50 10.76
C GLY A 319 -13.34 -12.20 11.31
N VAL A 320 -14.26 -11.77 10.44
CA VAL A 320 -15.67 -11.55 10.82
C VAL A 320 -16.33 -12.86 11.23
N VAL A 321 -16.13 -13.95 10.46
CA VAL A 321 -16.69 -15.27 10.83
C VAL A 321 -16.12 -15.74 12.17
N TYR A 322 -14.82 -15.49 12.44
CA TYR A 322 -14.22 -15.80 13.74
C TYR A 322 -14.91 -15.04 14.88
N MET A 323 -15.13 -13.73 14.74
CA MET A 323 -15.82 -12.90 15.73
C MET A 323 -17.26 -13.37 16.01
N LEU A 324 -17.92 -13.94 15.00
CA LEU A 324 -19.27 -14.48 15.10
C LEU A 324 -19.31 -15.91 15.68
N GLY A 325 -18.16 -16.49 16.07
CA GLY A 325 -18.07 -17.83 16.61
C GLY A 325 -18.12 -18.95 15.57
N GLY A 326 -17.99 -18.62 14.28
CA GLY A 326 -17.94 -19.60 13.20
C GLY A 326 -16.66 -20.43 13.23
N GLY A 327 -16.76 -21.68 12.77
CA GLY A 327 -15.64 -22.62 12.66
C GLY A 327 -14.96 -22.55 11.28
N GLU A 328 -14.00 -23.48 11.08
CA GLU A 328 -13.21 -23.57 9.85
C GLU A 328 -14.09 -23.73 8.59
N GLU A 329 -15.14 -24.53 8.65
CA GLU A 329 -16.06 -24.74 7.53
C GLU A 329 -16.76 -23.44 7.09
N GLN A 330 -17.28 -22.65 8.05
CA GLN A 330 -17.91 -21.37 7.77
C GLN A 330 -16.92 -20.34 7.24
N MET A 331 -15.65 -20.37 7.71
CA MET A 331 -14.58 -19.53 7.20
C MET A 331 -14.25 -19.88 5.74
N LEU A 332 -14.19 -21.17 5.40
CA LEU A 332 -13.99 -21.61 4.01
C LEU A 332 -15.14 -21.16 3.09
N PHE A 333 -16.39 -21.28 3.54
CA PHE A 333 -17.54 -20.76 2.78
C PHE A 333 -17.48 -19.24 2.58
N ALA A 334 -17.08 -18.49 3.61
CA ALA A 334 -16.94 -17.04 3.49
C ALA A 334 -15.85 -16.64 2.50
N MET A 335 -14.78 -17.44 2.36
CA MET A 335 -13.72 -17.20 1.37
C MET A 335 -14.14 -17.54 -0.07
N GLN A 336 -15.12 -18.42 -0.26
CA GLN A 336 -15.62 -18.84 -1.58
C GLN A 336 -16.65 -17.86 -2.18
N ASN A 337 -17.31 -17.07 -1.33
CA ASN A 337 -18.32 -16.10 -1.74
C ASN A 337 -17.76 -14.70 -1.93
#